data_5abbd064997af4a7b5c69c1f4839af6a
#
_entry.id   5abbd064997af4a7b5c69c1f4839af6a
#
_cell.length_a   1.000
_cell.length_b   1.000
_cell.length_c   1.000
_cell.angle_alpha   90.00
_cell.angle_beta   90.00
_cell.angle_gamma   90.00
#
_symmetry.space_group_name_H-M   'P 1'
#
loop_
_entity.id
_entity.type
_entity.pdbx_description
1 polymer ?
#
loop_
_entity_poly.entity_id
_entity_poly.type
_entity_poly.pdbx_seq_one_letter_code
_entity_poly.pdbx_strand_id
1 'polypeptide(L)'
;PVRHSWQYDVGGFAWDNTELASNMWLWYMYLRTGRADIWQMAKAMSRHTGEVDVYHFGPNAGLGSRHNVSHWGCGAKEARISQAAWNRFFYYLTGDERTGDLMTEVKDAEQKLYTLDPMRLAQPRELFPCTAPARLRIGPDWLAYAGNWMTQWERTGDTYYRDMILAGMKSIAALPNGIFTGPKALGFDPATGIITYEGDNAIQNTNHLLSLMGGFEIVNEMNVMLPHEEWERTWLHHALHYHQKGGNF
;
A
#
# COMPACT_ATOMS: atom_id res chain seq x y z
N PRO A 1 4.55 -15.92 -17.38
CA PRO A 1 4.04 -14.70 -16.77
C PRO A 1 2.55 -14.60 -17.02
N VAL A 2 1.80 -14.48 -15.93
CA VAL A 2 0.39 -14.22 -16.03
C VAL A 2 0.27 -12.82 -16.59
N ARG A 3 -0.20 -12.70 -17.80
CA ARG A 3 -0.60 -11.42 -18.30
C ARG A 3 -1.74 -10.94 -17.44
N HIS A 4 -1.57 -9.79 -16.83
CA HIS A 4 -2.74 -9.00 -16.56
C HIS A 4 -3.51 -8.87 -17.86
N SER A 5 -4.77 -9.06 -17.84
CA SER A 5 -5.65 -9.01 -19.02
C SER A 5 -5.87 -7.60 -19.55
N TRP A 6 -4.87 -6.80 -19.51
CA TRP A 6 -5.01 -5.39 -19.64
C TRP A 6 -4.64 -4.97 -21.00
N GLN A 7 -5.54 -5.12 -21.90
CA GLN A 7 -5.45 -4.65 -23.26
C GLN A 7 -5.33 -3.13 -23.35
N TYR A 8 -5.63 -2.44 -22.28
CA TYR A 8 -5.51 -0.99 -22.20
C TYR A 8 -4.15 -0.50 -21.68
N ASP A 9 -3.28 -1.41 -21.25
CA ASP A 9 -1.90 -1.04 -20.97
C ASP A 9 -1.14 -0.78 -22.26
N VAL A 10 -0.10 0.04 -22.17
CA VAL A 10 0.71 0.41 -23.31
C VAL A 10 1.21 -0.82 -24.05
N GLY A 11 0.93 -0.88 -25.33
CA GLY A 11 1.28 -2.03 -26.17
C GLY A 11 0.47 -3.29 -25.92
N GLY A 12 -0.58 -3.23 -25.13
CA GLY A 12 -1.42 -4.38 -24.79
C GLY A 12 -0.73 -5.42 -23.91
N PHE A 13 0.35 -5.04 -23.23
CA PHE A 13 1.12 -5.90 -22.33
C PHE A 13 1.20 -5.28 -20.95
N ALA A 14 0.83 -6.07 -19.94
CA ALA A 14 1.17 -5.76 -18.57
C ALA A 14 2.30 -6.69 -18.14
N TRP A 15 3.28 -6.13 -17.47
CA TRP A 15 4.30 -6.92 -16.80
C TRP A 15 3.72 -7.48 -15.52
N ASP A 16 4.18 -8.65 -15.15
CA ASP A 16 3.91 -9.21 -13.84
C ASP A 16 4.77 -8.43 -12.84
N ASN A 17 4.19 -7.40 -12.28
CA ASN A 17 4.82 -6.63 -11.22
C ASN A 17 4.31 -7.08 -9.85
N THR A 18 4.78 -6.44 -8.81
CA THR A 18 4.47 -6.77 -7.43
C THR A 18 3.16 -6.16 -6.92
N GLU A 19 2.32 -5.62 -7.76
CA GLU A 19 1.03 -5.07 -7.35
C GLU A 19 0.23 -6.05 -6.46
N LEU A 20 0.38 -7.35 -6.69
CA LEU A 20 -0.27 -8.42 -5.94
C LEU A 20 0.59 -9.01 -4.81
N ALA A 21 1.57 -8.27 -4.30
CA ALA A 21 2.45 -8.69 -3.21
C ALA A 21 3.23 -9.99 -3.48
N SER A 22 3.62 -10.24 -4.73
CA SER A 22 4.22 -11.50 -5.18
C SER A 22 5.47 -11.89 -4.40
N ASN A 23 6.35 -10.93 -4.10
CA ASN A 23 7.57 -11.19 -3.33
C ASN A 23 7.24 -11.53 -1.88
N MET A 24 6.29 -10.87 -1.25
CA MET A 24 5.90 -11.15 0.14
C MET A 24 5.37 -12.58 0.30
N TRP A 25 4.42 -13.02 -0.51
CA TRP A 25 3.90 -14.37 -0.39
C TRP A 25 4.90 -15.46 -0.77
N LEU A 26 5.86 -15.18 -1.68
CA LEU A 26 6.98 -16.08 -1.94
C LEU A 26 7.87 -16.26 -0.72
N TRP A 27 8.13 -15.18 0.05
CA TRP A 27 8.86 -15.29 1.31
C TRP A 27 8.08 -16.09 2.35
N TYR A 28 6.79 -15.90 2.48
CA TYR A 28 5.96 -16.73 3.36
C TYR A 28 6.00 -18.20 2.95
N MET A 29 5.94 -18.50 1.66
CA MET A 29 6.08 -19.88 1.17
C MET A 29 7.45 -20.46 1.50
N TYR A 30 8.52 -19.68 1.33
CA TYR A 30 9.86 -20.12 1.69
C TYR A 30 9.98 -20.40 3.19
N LEU A 31 9.53 -19.49 4.05
CA LEU A 31 9.57 -19.67 5.51
C LEU A 31 8.78 -20.90 5.99
N ARG A 32 7.72 -21.26 5.28
CA ARG A 32 6.92 -22.46 5.58
C ARG A 32 7.53 -23.75 5.08
N THR A 33 8.30 -23.73 4.00
CA THR A 33 8.70 -24.94 3.28
C THR A 33 10.20 -25.18 3.23
N GLY A 34 11.02 -24.16 3.41
CA GLY A 34 12.47 -24.21 3.23
C GLY A 34 12.94 -24.55 1.81
N ARG A 35 12.07 -24.46 0.80
CA ARG A 35 12.38 -24.86 -0.57
C ARG A 35 13.34 -23.89 -1.24
N ALA A 36 14.44 -24.42 -1.80
CA ALA A 36 15.47 -23.64 -2.46
C ALA A 36 14.99 -22.94 -3.76
N ASP A 37 14.10 -23.56 -4.51
CA ASP A 37 13.51 -22.97 -5.71
C ASP A 37 12.63 -21.76 -5.38
N ILE A 38 11.85 -21.83 -4.30
CA ILE A 38 11.06 -20.70 -3.80
C ILE A 38 11.97 -19.58 -3.32
N TRP A 39 13.06 -19.89 -2.61
CA TRP A 39 14.07 -18.91 -2.23
C TRP A 39 14.62 -18.13 -3.43
N GLN A 40 15.01 -18.84 -4.50
CA GLN A 40 15.56 -18.19 -5.70
C GLN A 40 14.53 -17.29 -6.37
N MET A 41 13.28 -17.73 -6.44
CA MET A 41 12.19 -16.94 -7.02
C MET A 41 11.87 -15.71 -6.15
N ALA A 42 11.79 -15.88 -4.82
CA ALA A 42 11.56 -14.78 -3.88
C ALA A 42 12.65 -13.71 -3.96
N LYS A 43 13.92 -14.13 -4.05
CA LYS A 43 15.05 -13.25 -4.25
C LYS A 43 14.96 -12.48 -5.57
N ALA A 44 14.68 -13.17 -6.67
CA ALA A 44 14.56 -12.55 -7.99
C ALA A 44 13.39 -11.54 -8.03
N MET A 45 12.25 -11.90 -7.45
CA MET A 45 11.08 -11.02 -7.39
C MET A 45 11.33 -9.80 -6.49
N SER A 46 12.01 -9.96 -5.36
CA SER A 46 12.34 -8.83 -4.48
C SER A 46 13.27 -7.83 -5.15
N ARG A 47 14.26 -8.30 -5.91
CA ARG A 47 15.12 -7.42 -6.71
C ARG A 47 14.34 -6.73 -7.83
N HIS A 48 13.49 -7.47 -8.53
CA HIS A 48 12.64 -6.89 -9.57
C HIS A 48 11.76 -5.77 -8.99
N THR A 49 11.07 -6.04 -7.89
CA THR A 49 10.20 -5.04 -7.26
C THR A 49 10.96 -3.81 -6.81
N GLY A 50 12.02 -4.00 -6.04
CA GLY A 50 12.75 -2.89 -5.44
C GLY A 50 13.56 -2.09 -6.45
N GLU A 51 14.13 -2.74 -7.47
CA GLU A 51 15.08 -2.12 -8.38
C GLU A 51 14.47 -1.70 -9.73
N VAL A 52 13.40 -2.37 -10.18
CA VAL A 52 12.82 -2.15 -11.52
C VAL A 52 11.46 -1.48 -11.46
N ASP A 53 10.59 -1.90 -10.55
CA ASP A 53 9.21 -1.40 -10.49
C ASP A 53 9.09 -0.05 -9.76
N VAL A 54 10.15 0.44 -9.12
CA VAL A 54 10.19 1.66 -8.32
C VAL A 54 10.98 2.76 -9.02
N TYR A 55 10.47 3.98 -8.94
CA TYR A 55 11.24 5.16 -9.31
C TYR A 55 12.20 5.56 -8.20
N HIS A 56 13.48 5.62 -8.48
CA HIS A 56 14.53 5.95 -7.51
C HIS A 56 14.80 7.45 -7.44
N PHE A 57 14.44 8.21 -8.46
CA PHE A 57 14.68 9.66 -8.54
C PHE A 57 13.60 10.36 -9.36
N GLY A 58 13.62 11.69 -9.34
CA GLY A 58 12.66 12.52 -10.04
C GLY A 58 11.33 12.70 -9.28
N PRO A 59 10.30 13.24 -9.91
CA PRO A 59 9.05 13.63 -9.26
C PRO A 59 8.28 12.43 -8.69
N ASN A 60 8.49 11.24 -9.23
CA ASN A 60 7.83 10.00 -8.77
C ASN A 60 8.69 9.14 -7.84
N ALA A 61 9.84 9.63 -7.37
CA ALA A 61 10.72 8.85 -6.50
C ALA A 61 9.96 8.28 -5.30
N GLY A 62 10.17 7.00 -4.98
CA GLY A 62 9.49 6.28 -3.92
C GLY A 62 8.14 5.65 -4.33
N LEU A 63 7.69 5.85 -5.57
CA LEU A 63 6.47 5.24 -6.11
C LEU A 63 6.81 4.23 -7.20
N GLY A 64 5.91 3.28 -7.44
CA GLY A 64 6.03 2.32 -8.52
C GLY A 64 4.99 2.51 -9.62
N SER A 65 5.24 1.95 -10.80
CA SER A 65 4.29 1.91 -11.90
C SER A 65 3.30 0.77 -11.72
N ARG A 66 1.99 1.06 -11.78
CA ARG A 66 0.93 0.10 -11.45
C ARG A 66 0.95 -1.18 -12.30
N HIS A 67 0.99 -1.08 -13.61
CA HIS A 67 0.79 -2.25 -14.48
C HIS A 67 2.00 -2.62 -15.33
N ASN A 68 3.06 -1.86 -15.27
CA ASN A 68 4.28 -2.13 -16.00
C ASN A 68 5.48 -1.45 -15.36
N VAL A 69 6.65 -1.77 -15.87
CA VAL A 69 7.90 -1.21 -15.36
C VAL A 69 7.93 0.32 -15.45
N SER A 70 8.75 0.93 -14.64
CA SER A 70 8.77 2.38 -14.42
C SER A 70 8.97 3.23 -15.68
N HIS A 71 9.64 2.71 -16.69
CA HIS A 71 9.89 3.41 -17.95
C HIS A 71 8.81 3.26 -19.01
N TRP A 72 7.74 2.49 -18.73
CA TRP A 72 6.60 2.34 -19.62
C TRP A 72 5.50 3.34 -19.29
N GLY A 73 4.59 3.57 -20.21
CA GLY A 73 3.67 4.69 -20.14
C GLY A 73 2.50 4.63 -19.17
N CYS A 74 2.46 3.72 -18.20
CA CYS A 74 1.37 3.70 -17.23
C CYS A 74 1.39 4.99 -16.40
N GLY A 75 0.29 5.77 -16.44
CA GLY A 75 0.15 7.02 -15.69
C GLY A 75 -0.04 6.83 -14.18
N ALA A 76 -0.34 5.61 -13.74
CA ALA A 76 -0.57 5.32 -12.33
C ALA A 76 0.76 5.09 -11.59
N LYS A 77 1.15 6.07 -10.80
CA LYS A 77 2.33 6.01 -9.92
C LYS A 77 1.82 5.89 -8.49
N GLU A 78 2.07 4.76 -7.84
CA GLU A 78 1.39 4.41 -6.60
C GLU A 78 2.34 3.72 -5.62
N ALA A 79 2.20 4.03 -4.32
CA ALA A 79 3.01 3.44 -3.25
C ALA A 79 2.74 1.95 -3.07
N ARG A 80 1.57 1.45 -3.45
CA ARG A 80 1.23 0.03 -3.34
C ARG A 80 2.13 -0.91 -4.12
N ILE A 81 2.89 -0.39 -5.09
CA ILE A 81 3.87 -1.16 -5.86
C ILE A 81 5.23 -1.19 -5.15
N SER A 82 5.55 -0.15 -4.40
CA SER A 82 6.88 0.10 -3.82
C SER A 82 6.94 -0.19 -2.31
N GLN A 83 6.12 -1.09 -1.79
CA GLN A 83 6.02 -1.29 -0.35
C GLN A 83 7.28 -1.89 0.27
N ALA A 84 7.87 -1.18 1.23
CA ALA A 84 9.00 -1.65 2.03
C ALA A 84 8.67 -2.94 2.80
N ALA A 85 7.43 -3.08 3.29
CA ALA A 85 6.96 -4.24 4.02
C ALA A 85 7.12 -5.56 3.23
N TRP A 86 7.08 -5.50 1.90
CA TRP A 86 7.28 -6.70 1.07
C TRP A 86 8.75 -7.06 0.88
N ASN A 87 9.65 -6.06 0.93
CA ASN A 87 11.08 -6.23 0.70
C ASN A 87 11.86 -6.56 1.97
N ARG A 88 11.30 -6.30 3.16
CA ARG A 88 11.99 -6.50 4.44
C ARG A 88 12.42 -7.95 4.68
N PHE A 89 11.66 -8.94 4.19
CA PHE A 89 12.03 -10.36 4.29
C PHE A 89 13.36 -10.64 3.59
N PHE A 90 13.54 -10.11 2.39
CA PHE A 90 14.80 -10.25 1.66
C PHE A 90 15.95 -9.59 2.43
N TYR A 91 15.74 -8.39 2.92
CA TYR A 91 16.72 -7.68 3.73
C TYR A 91 17.13 -8.47 4.99
N TYR A 92 16.15 -8.89 5.80
CA TYR A 92 16.45 -9.58 7.06
C TYR A 92 17.02 -10.98 6.88
N LEU A 93 16.66 -11.69 5.82
CA LEU A 93 17.15 -13.04 5.57
C LEU A 93 18.53 -13.07 4.89
N THR A 94 18.93 -11.98 4.24
CA THR A 94 20.18 -11.98 3.45
C THR A 94 21.18 -10.93 3.88
N GLY A 95 20.77 -9.88 4.60
CA GLY A 95 21.62 -8.72 4.87
C GLY A 95 21.92 -7.89 3.62
N ASP A 96 21.06 -7.94 2.59
CA ASP A 96 21.26 -7.18 1.34
C ASP A 96 21.11 -5.68 1.60
N GLU A 97 22.24 -4.98 1.71
CA GLU A 97 22.27 -3.54 2.04
C GLU A 97 21.54 -2.69 1.00
N ARG A 98 21.61 -3.08 -0.29
CA ARG A 98 20.89 -2.37 -1.35
C ARG A 98 19.38 -2.41 -1.13
N THR A 99 18.84 -3.55 -0.69
CA THR A 99 17.43 -3.65 -0.31
C THR A 99 17.11 -2.73 0.87
N GLY A 100 18.03 -2.60 1.83
CA GLY A 100 17.91 -1.65 2.94
C GLY A 100 17.81 -0.21 2.48
N ASP A 101 18.62 0.19 1.50
CA ASP A 101 18.57 1.53 0.88
C ASP A 101 17.24 1.76 0.18
N LEU A 102 16.77 0.78 -0.62
CA LEU A 102 15.50 0.86 -1.34
C LEU A 102 14.29 1.00 -0.39
N MET A 103 14.30 0.31 0.74
CA MET A 103 13.27 0.49 1.77
C MET A 103 13.30 1.90 2.38
N THR A 104 14.50 2.49 2.48
CA THR A 104 14.65 3.87 2.96
C THR A 104 14.16 4.89 1.92
N GLU A 105 14.32 4.64 0.64
CA GLU A 105 13.83 5.51 -0.45
C GLU A 105 12.30 5.70 -0.41
N VAL A 106 11.55 4.70 0.06
CA VAL A 106 10.07 4.72 0.03
C VAL A 106 9.43 5.12 1.36
N LYS A 107 10.21 5.31 2.42
CA LYS A 107 9.69 5.55 3.78
C LYS A 107 8.77 6.77 3.90
N ASP A 108 9.02 7.81 3.12
CA ASP A 108 8.29 9.09 3.11
C ASP A 108 7.53 9.30 1.79
N ALA A 109 7.12 8.21 1.12
CA ALA A 109 6.45 8.28 -0.18
C ALA A 109 5.09 9.00 -0.13
N GLU A 110 4.44 9.08 1.04
CA GLU A 110 3.21 9.84 1.24
C GLU A 110 3.38 11.34 0.98
N GLN A 111 4.60 11.88 1.12
CA GLN A 111 4.90 13.28 0.83
C GLN A 111 4.65 13.64 -0.66
N LYS A 112 4.67 12.65 -1.54
CA LYS A 112 4.32 12.85 -2.95
C LYS A 112 2.87 13.25 -3.16
N LEU A 113 1.99 12.94 -2.21
CA LEU A 113 0.57 13.28 -2.32
C LEU A 113 0.28 14.80 -2.27
N TYR A 114 1.23 15.63 -1.85
CA TYR A 114 1.10 17.08 -2.00
C TYR A 114 1.04 17.54 -3.47
N THR A 115 1.62 16.77 -4.38
CA THR A 115 1.70 17.12 -5.81
C THR A 115 1.06 16.09 -6.73
N LEU A 116 0.76 14.89 -6.22
CA LEU A 116 0.22 13.79 -6.99
C LEU A 116 -1.08 13.30 -6.35
N ASP A 117 -2.17 13.31 -7.12
CA ASP A 117 -3.46 12.84 -6.65
C ASP A 117 -3.69 11.38 -7.09
N PRO A 118 -3.79 10.43 -6.16
CA PRO A 118 -4.01 9.02 -6.49
C PRO A 118 -5.39 8.76 -7.13
N MET A 119 -6.35 9.68 -6.94
CA MET A 119 -7.68 9.58 -7.56
C MET A 119 -7.66 9.97 -9.05
N ARG A 120 -6.71 10.79 -9.46
CA ARG A 120 -6.54 11.22 -10.84
C ARG A 120 -7.85 11.70 -11.49
N LEU A 121 -8.08 11.32 -12.74
CA LEU A 121 -9.29 11.69 -13.47
C LEU A 121 -10.53 10.88 -13.08
N ALA A 122 -10.38 9.77 -12.36
CA ALA A 122 -11.52 8.95 -11.94
C ALA A 122 -12.42 9.68 -10.94
N GLN A 123 -11.83 10.51 -10.11
CA GLN A 123 -12.55 11.37 -9.15
C GLN A 123 -11.89 12.75 -9.12
N PRO A 124 -12.15 13.61 -10.10
CA PRO A 124 -11.55 14.95 -10.17
C PRO A 124 -11.83 15.74 -8.90
N ARG A 125 -10.81 16.47 -8.42
CA ARG A 125 -10.91 17.22 -7.16
C ARG A 125 -11.97 18.32 -7.22
N GLU A 126 -12.24 18.84 -8.40
CA GLU A 126 -13.27 19.85 -8.64
C GLU A 126 -14.69 19.33 -8.39
N LEU A 127 -14.92 18.04 -8.66
CA LEU A 127 -16.21 17.38 -8.43
C LEU A 127 -16.31 16.72 -7.04
N PHE A 128 -15.17 16.42 -6.45
CA PHE A 128 -15.06 15.81 -5.14
C PHE A 128 -14.10 16.61 -4.28
N PRO A 129 -14.49 17.82 -3.86
CA PRO A 129 -13.63 18.73 -3.12
C PRO A 129 -13.25 18.13 -1.76
N CYS A 130 -12.05 18.48 -1.32
CA CYS A 130 -11.51 18.11 -0.04
C CYS A 130 -10.64 19.27 0.47
N THR A 131 -10.80 19.67 1.72
CA THR A 131 -10.05 20.76 2.34
C THR A 131 -8.66 20.33 2.79
N ALA A 132 -8.44 19.01 3.00
CA ALA A 132 -7.13 18.49 3.36
C ALA A 132 -6.08 18.71 2.26
N PRO A 133 -4.79 18.78 2.62
CA PRO A 133 -3.70 19.00 1.67
C PRO A 133 -3.66 17.96 0.55
N ALA A 134 -4.00 16.71 0.85
CA ALA A 134 -3.98 15.58 -0.07
C ALA A 134 -5.26 14.74 0.03
N ARG A 135 -5.36 13.74 -0.84
CA ARG A 135 -6.40 12.69 -0.79
C ARG A 135 -5.75 11.32 -0.87
N LEU A 136 -6.44 10.30 -0.33
CA LEU A 136 -6.01 8.91 -0.48
C LEU A 136 -7.19 7.94 -0.40
N ARG A 137 -6.92 6.68 -0.73
CA ARG A 137 -7.81 5.53 -0.51
C ARG A 137 -7.24 4.68 0.62
N ILE A 138 -8.12 4.12 1.45
CA ILE A 138 -7.66 3.33 2.61
C ILE A 138 -6.90 2.09 2.15
N GLY A 139 -7.49 1.27 1.28
CA GLY A 139 -6.90 -0.01 0.87
C GLY A 139 -5.60 0.13 0.08
N PRO A 140 -5.60 0.76 -1.11
CA PRO A 140 -4.42 0.76 -1.96
C PRO A 140 -3.35 1.78 -1.57
N ASP A 141 -3.71 2.85 -0.87
CA ASP A 141 -2.78 3.93 -0.57
C ASP A 141 -2.35 3.92 0.90
N TRP A 142 -3.28 4.12 1.84
CA TRP A 142 -2.92 4.21 3.26
C TRP A 142 -2.22 2.96 3.77
N LEU A 143 -2.69 1.75 3.40
CA LEU A 143 -2.03 0.52 3.84
C LEU A 143 -0.62 0.36 3.29
N ALA A 144 -0.34 0.87 2.08
CA ALA A 144 1.00 0.88 1.53
C ALA A 144 1.93 1.80 2.33
N TYR A 145 1.45 3.00 2.67
CA TYR A 145 2.20 3.91 3.54
C TYR A 145 2.37 3.35 4.94
N ALA A 146 1.33 2.78 5.52
CA ALA A 146 1.41 2.11 6.83
C ALA A 146 2.46 0.99 6.83
N GLY A 147 2.55 0.21 5.77
CA GLY A 147 3.58 -0.81 5.58
C GLY A 147 5.00 -0.21 5.51
N ASN A 148 5.16 0.92 4.83
CA ASN A 148 6.43 1.63 4.76
C ASN A 148 6.82 2.20 6.14
N TRP A 149 5.88 2.85 6.84
CA TRP A 149 6.10 3.40 8.17
C TRP A 149 6.39 2.32 9.20
N MET A 150 5.64 1.22 9.19
CA MET A 150 5.88 0.07 10.07
C MET A 150 7.29 -0.48 9.89
N THR A 151 7.73 -0.66 8.65
CA THR A 151 9.08 -1.15 8.33
C THR A 151 10.15 -0.17 8.80
N GLN A 152 9.95 1.13 8.61
CA GLN A 152 10.91 2.13 9.04
C GLN A 152 10.98 2.24 10.58
N TRP A 153 9.84 2.20 11.25
CA TRP A 153 9.81 2.15 12.71
C TRP A 153 10.49 0.91 13.26
N GLU A 154 10.20 -0.27 12.72
CA GLU A 154 10.84 -1.53 13.08
C GLU A 154 12.37 -1.46 12.95
N ARG A 155 12.86 -0.86 11.87
CA ARG A 155 14.30 -0.77 11.58
C ARG A 155 15.05 0.24 12.44
N THR A 156 14.42 1.33 12.82
CA THR A 156 15.11 2.49 13.41
C THR A 156 14.64 2.84 14.82
N GLY A 157 13.46 2.39 15.22
CA GLY A 157 12.82 2.82 16.46
C GLY A 157 12.26 4.25 16.41
N ASP A 158 12.29 4.92 15.27
CA ASP A 158 11.77 6.28 15.12
C ASP A 158 10.26 6.31 15.32
N THR A 159 9.83 6.91 16.41
CA THR A 159 8.43 6.98 16.84
C THR A 159 7.57 7.85 15.93
N TYR A 160 8.15 8.72 15.12
CA TYR A 160 7.40 9.48 14.10
C TYR A 160 6.57 8.55 13.21
N TYR A 161 7.17 7.50 12.69
CA TYR A 161 6.48 6.54 11.80
C TYR A 161 5.40 5.73 12.53
N ARG A 162 5.64 5.36 13.78
CA ARG A 162 4.61 4.76 14.64
C ARG A 162 3.41 5.69 14.81
N ASP A 163 3.68 6.95 15.08
CA ASP A 163 2.64 7.93 15.35
C ASP A 163 1.81 8.25 14.10
N MET A 164 2.42 8.19 12.91
CA MET A 164 1.72 8.25 11.62
C MET A 164 0.73 7.08 11.44
N ILE A 165 1.13 5.86 11.79
CA ILE A 165 0.24 4.68 11.77
C ILE A 165 -0.93 4.88 12.73
N LEU A 166 -0.64 5.26 13.98
CA LEU A 166 -1.66 5.48 15.01
C LEU A 166 -2.65 6.59 14.63
N ALA A 167 -2.19 7.66 14.01
CA ALA A 167 -3.04 8.74 13.51
C ALA A 167 -4.03 8.22 12.45
N GLY A 168 -3.54 7.43 11.51
CA GLY A 168 -4.37 6.81 10.48
C GLY A 168 -5.37 5.80 11.05
N MET A 169 -4.94 4.91 11.96
CA MET A 169 -5.81 3.93 12.63
C MET A 169 -6.98 4.63 13.36
N LYS A 170 -6.67 5.66 14.15
CA LYS A 170 -7.68 6.46 14.87
C LYS A 170 -8.64 7.15 13.90
N SER A 171 -8.10 7.77 12.86
CA SER A 171 -8.91 8.47 11.86
C SER A 171 -9.87 7.51 11.15
N ILE A 172 -9.37 6.36 10.69
CA ILE A 172 -10.19 5.35 9.98
C ILE A 172 -11.27 4.78 10.91
N ALA A 173 -10.93 4.50 12.17
CA ALA A 173 -11.90 4.00 13.15
C ALA A 173 -13.04 5.00 13.40
N ALA A 174 -12.76 6.29 13.30
CA ALA A 174 -13.76 7.36 13.46
C ALA A 174 -14.59 7.64 12.19
N LEU A 175 -14.25 7.06 11.04
CA LEU A 175 -15.03 7.24 9.80
C LEU A 175 -16.42 6.62 9.90
N PRO A 176 -17.45 7.15 9.21
CA PRO A 176 -18.83 6.68 9.29
C PRO A 176 -19.03 5.18 9.02
N ASN A 177 -18.22 4.62 8.10
CA ASN A 177 -18.25 3.20 7.76
C ASN A 177 -16.87 2.53 8.00
N GLY A 178 -16.01 3.12 8.83
CA GLY A 178 -14.66 2.62 9.07
C GLY A 178 -13.91 2.35 7.75
N ILE A 179 -13.31 1.18 7.64
CA ILE A 179 -12.59 0.74 6.43
C ILE A 179 -13.47 0.70 5.17
N PHE A 180 -14.78 0.56 5.32
CA PHE A 180 -15.74 0.58 4.21
C PHE A 180 -16.11 1.99 3.73
N THR A 181 -15.63 3.05 4.35
CA THR A 181 -15.91 4.42 3.92
C THR A 181 -15.38 4.65 2.50
N GLY A 182 -16.24 5.14 1.62
CA GLY A 182 -15.90 5.39 0.21
C GLY A 182 -14.81 6.45 0.02
N PRO A 183 -14.07 6.40 -1.08
CA PRO A 183 -12.88 7.24 -1.27
C PRO A 183 -13.16 8.67 -1.71
N LYS A 184 -14.40 9.03 -2.06
CA LYS A 184 -14.73 10.28 -2.76
C LYS A 184 -14.26 11.54 -2.07
N ALA A 185 -14.30 11.56 -0.75
CA ALA A 185 -13.97 12.75 0.03
C ALA A 185 -13.02 12.43 1.20
N LEU A 186 -12.22 11.38 1.07
CA LEU A 186 -11.18 11.08 2.04
C LEU A 186 -10.01 12.02 1.84
N GLY A 187 -9.93 13.01 2.73
CA GLY A 187 -8.78 13.88 2.86
C GLY A 187 -7.66 13.22 3.63
N PHE A 188 -6.45 13.67 3.38
CA PHE A 188 -5.26 13.19 4.06
C PHE A 188 -4.26 14.31 4.27
N ASP A 189 -3.67 14.33 5.43
CA ASP A 189 -2.53 15.20 5.71
C ASP A 189 -1.23 14.38 5.78
N PRO A 190 -0.36 14.47 4.76
CA PRO A 190 0.91 13.75 4.75
C PRO A 190 1.87 14.10 5.89
N ALA A 191 1.71 15.26 6.53
CA ALA A 191 2.56 15.66 7.65
C ALA A 191 2.18 14.99 8.98
N THR A 192 0.91 14.63 9.15
CA THR A 192 0.37 14.13 10.42
C THR A 192 -0.20 12.74 10.38
N GLY A 193 -0.40 12.18 9.16
CA GLY A 193 -1.06 10.88 8.97
C GLY A 193 -2.58 10.91 9.18
N ILE A 194 -3.17 12.06 9.47
CA ILE A 194 -4.60 12.21 9.75
C ILE A 194 -5.41 12.07 8.46
N ILE A 195 -6.48 11.27 8.54
CA ILE A 195 -7.48 11.11 7.49
C ILE A 195 -8.76 11.84 7.91
N THR A 196 -9.33 12.60 6.99
CA THR A 196 -10.60 13.32 7.18
C THR A 196 -11.65 12.83 6.20
N TYR A 197 -12.92 13.10 6.49
CA TYR A 197 -14.03 12.74 5.64
C TYR A 197 -14.97 13.93 5.47
N GLU A 198 -15.23 14.31 4.24
CA GLU A 198 -16.01 15.49 3.87
C GLU A 198 -17.18 15.15 2.92
N GLY A 199 -17.51 13.87 2.77
CA GLY A 199 -18.51 13.39 1.81
C GLY A 199 -19.74 12.77 2.43
N ASP A 200 -20.48 12.07 1.60
CA ASP A 200 -21.59 11.21 1.98
C ASP A 200 -21.09 9.90 2.61
N ASN A 201 -21.99 9.13 3.23
CA ASN A 201 -21.68 7.85 3.86
C ASN A 201 -21.51 6.71 2.85
N ALA A 202 -20.96 6.97 1.68
CA ALA A 202 -20.81 5.96 0.65
C ALA A 202 -19.94 4.80 1.11
N ILE A 203 -20.43 3.59 0.94
CA ILE A 203 -19.68 2.36 1.11
C ILE A 203 -18.94 2.09 -0.19
N GLN A 204 -17.65 1.82 -0.10
CA GLN A 204 -16.87 1.45 -1.25
C GLN A 204 -16.62 -0.06 -1.30
N ASN A 205 -16.46 -0.57 -2.51
CA ASN A 205 -15.95 -1.91 -2.72
C ASN A 205 -14.43 -1.87 -2.90
N THR A 206 -13.67 -1.83 -1.80
CA THR A 206 -12.19 -1.79 -1.84
C THR A 206 -11.55 -3.07 -1.37
N ASN A 207 -12.35 -4.05 -1.06
CA ASN A 207 -11.90 -5.22 -0.32
C ASN A 207 -10.87 -6.03 -1.09
N HIS A 208 -11.03 -6.21 -2.39
CA HIS A 208 -10.07 -6.93 -3.20
C HIS A 208 -8.69 -6.24 -3.21
N LEU A 209 -8.63 -4.91 -3.24
CA LEU A 209 -7.36 -4.18 -3.19
C LEU A 209 -6.65 -4.38 -1.86
N LEU A 210 -7.41 -4.48 -0.77
CA LEU A 210 -6.88 -4.70 0.56
C LEU A 210 -6.33 -6.13 0.70
N SER A 211 -7.06 -7.14 0.21
CA SER A 211 -6.64 -8.54 0.32
C SER A 211 -5.54 -8.91 -0.68
N LEU A 212 -5.63 -8.44 -1.92
CA LEU A 212 -4.69 -8.84 -2.97
C LEU A 212 -3.32 -8.14 -2.88
N MET A 213 -3.25 -7.01 -2.18
CA MET A 213 -2.03 -6.19 -2.07
C MET A 213 -1.33 -6.35 -0.72
N GLY A 214 -1.56 -7.44 -0.01
CA GLY A 214 -0.90 -7.71 1.27
C GLY A 214 -1.43 -6.88 2.43
N GLY A 215 -2.58 -6.25 2.30
CA GLY A 215 -3.13 -5.38 3.34
C GLY A 215 -3.55 -6.13 4.58
N PHE A 216 -4.06 -7.37 4.45
CA PHE A 216 -4.42 -8.20 5.62
C PHE A 216 -3.21 -8.57 6.44
N GLU A 217 -2.12 -8.90 5.79
CA GLU A 217 -0.86 -9.24 6.45
C GLU A 217 -0.31 -8.04 7.23
N ILE A 218 -0.30 -6.86 6.60
CA ILE A 218 0.15 -5.61 7.24
C ILE A 218 -0.74 -5.27 8.44
N VAL A 219 -2.07 -5.35 8.30
CA VAL A 219 -2.99 -5.07 9.40
C VAL A 219 -2.82 -6.06 10.54
N ASN A 220 -2.63 -7.35 10.26
CA ASN A 220 -2.40 -8.35 11.29
C ASN A 220 -1.14 -8.06 12.10
N GLU A 221 -0.07 -7.64 11.45
CA GLU A 221 1.15 -7.23 12.15
C GLU A 221 0.94 -5.94 12.95
N MET A 222 0.26 -4.95 12.38
CA MET A 222 -0.08 -3.72 13.09
C MET A 222 -0.90 -3.98 14.36
N ASN A 223 -1.87 -4.90 14.31
CA ASN A 223 -2.69 -5.27 15.46
C ASN A 223 -1.85 -5.89 16.60
N VAL A 224 -0.80 -6.63 16.26
CA VAL A 224 0.13 -7.20 17.25
C VAL A 224 1.07 -6.14 17.82
N MET A 225 1.60 -5.26 16.97
CA MET A 225 2.61 -4.27 17.36
C MET A 225 2.01 -3.02 18.03
N LEU A 226 0.80 -2.64 17.64
CA LEU A 226 0.11 -1.42 18.04
C LEU A 226 -1.35 -1.72 18.43
N PRO A 227 -1.59 -2.45 19.51
CA PRO A 227 -2.95 -2.77 19.94
C PRO A 227 -3.73 -1.48 20.21
N HIS A 228 -4.89 -1.34 19.56
CA HIS A 228 -5.75 -0.15 19.66
C HIS A 228 -7.21 -0.57 19.54
N GLU A 229 -7.96 -0.47 20.64
CA GLU A 229 -9.30 -1.06 20.79
C GLU A 229 -10.30 -0.63 19.71
N GLU A 230 -10.37 0.66 19.38
CA GLU A 230 -11.32 1.16 18.37
C GLU A 230 -10.95 0.70 16.97
N TRP A 231 -9.66 0.62 16.67
CA TRP A 231 -9.17 0.08 15.40
C TRP A 231 -9.45 -1.42 15.30
N GLU A 232 -9.18 -2.18 16.34
CA GLU A 232 -9.44 -3.63 16.37
C GLU A 232 -10.93 -3.94 16.17
N ARG A 233 -11.83 -3.15 16.79
CA ARG A 233 -13.27 -3.24 16.53
C ARG A 233 -13.61 -2.96 15.07
N THR A 234 -13.02 -1.91 14.49
CA THR A 234 -13.25 -1.53 13.10
C THR A 234 -12.73 -2.61 12.15
N TRP A 235 -11.57 -3.17 12.44
CA TRP A 235 -11.00 -4.28 11.68
C TRP A 235 -11.85 -5.55 11.78
N LEU A 236 -12.28 -5.92 12.98
CA LEU A 236 -13.15 -7.08 13.20
C LEU A 236 -14.48 -6.89 12.46
N HIS A 237 -15.08 -5.71 12.52
CA HIS A 237 -16.28 -5.40 11.76
C HIS A 237 -16.04 -5.58 10.25
N HIS A 238 -14.93 -5.07 9.72
CA HIS A 238 -14.57 -5.27 8.33
C HIS A 238 -14.42 -6.75 7.98
N ALA A 239 -13.66 -7.51 8.76
CA ALA A 239 -13.42 -8.93 8.52
C ALA A 239 -14.72 -9.76 8.51
N LEU A 240 -15.62 -9.52 9.47
CA LEU A 240 -16.89 -10.22 9.57
C LEU A 240 -17.87 -9.87 8.43
N HIS A 241 -17.82 -8.66 7.91
CA HIS A 241 -18.77 -8.17 6.90
C HIS A 241 -18.18 -8.10 5.49
N TYR A 242 -16.94 -8.50 5.33
CA TYR A 242 -16.24 -8.48 4.05
C TYR A 242 -17.06 -9.17 2.95
N HIS A 243 -17.50 -10.38 3.17
CA HIS A 243 -18.28 -11.15 2.20
C HIS A 243 -19.74 -10.67 2.06
N GLN A 244 -20.25 -9.97 3.06
CA GLN A 244 -21.64 -9.52 3.05
C GLN A 244 -21.83 -8.19 2.31
N LYS A 245 -20.86 -7.27 2.44
CA LYS A 245 -20.98 -5.91 1.91
C LYS A 245 -20.03 -5.63 0.74
N GLY A 246 -18.91 -6.30 0.70
CA GLY A 246 -17.88 -6.09 -0.31
C GLY A 246 -17.85 -7.13 -1.41
N GLY A 247 -18.51 -8.25 -1.22
CA GLY A 247 -18.53 -9.35 -2.18
C GLY A 247 -19.53 -9.20 -3.32
N ASN A 248 -20.28 -8.13 -3.37
CA ASN A 248 -21.07 -7.79 -4.55
C ASN A 248 -20.16 -7.09 -5.56
N PHE A 249 -19.47 -7.88 -6.31
CA PHE A 249 -18.75 -7.47 -7.51
C PHE A 249 -19.73 -7.27 -8.65
#